data_73a63920c6c761a6b2d16e827d00c074
#
_entry.id   73a63920c6c761a6b2d16e827d00c074
#
_cell.length_a   1.000
_cell.length_b   1.000
_cell.length_c   1.000
_cell.angle_alpha   90.00
_cell.angle_beta   90.00
_cell.angle_gamma   90.00
#
_symmetry.space_group_name_H-M   'P 1'
#
loop_
_entity.id
_entity.type
_entity.pdbx_description
1 polymer ?
#
loop_
_entity_poly.entity_id
_entity_poly.type
_entity_poly.pdbx_seq_one_letter_code
_entity_poly.pdbx_strand_id
1 'polypeptide(L)'
;MNRRTAALSTLAIAGACLAAFLCGCSPKNETIVLGFSQAGVEGTWRTANSESIKTAAQRSGIQLHFADAGAGQEDQIVALRSFIAKRVDVIAFTPVSETGWDAVLREAKKAGIPVVLTERTVQVGDRSLYTTMLGSDFVEQGRNAARWLLENTLGRSGQTNIVELLGTEGSLLSTDRGRGFHEVIDTDPHFQIVRAQAGNFTHAGGRAAMKALLAAEGKGIKVVYAHNDEMALGAIQALEEARLRPGKDITIISVDGIRGAFEAMVAGKLSVTVESNPLIGPQLMGVVKDVVAHRRLPHRLVVQEFVFPKESALEALPTRRY
;
A
#
# COMPACT_ATOMS: atom_id res chain seq x y z
N MET A 1 -11.79 107.45 -2.48
CA MET A 1 -12.88 107.06 -3.42
C MET A 1 -12.75 105.56 -3.78
N ASN A 2 -13.84 104.83 -3.56
CA ASN A 2 -14.16 103.46 -3.96
C ASN A 2 -13.23 102.31 -3.45
N ARG A 3 -13.61 101.66 -2.44
CA ARG A 3 -14.58 100.56 -2.27
C ARG A 3 -14.31 99.37 -3.21
N ARG A 4 -13.95 98.25 -2.62
CA ARG A 4 -14.75 96.99 -2.76
C ARG A 4 -14.26 95.93 -1.78
N THR A 5 -15.18 95.62 -0.89
CA THR A 5 -15.21 94.50 -0.02
C THR A 5 -15.24 93.16 -0.81
N ALA A 6 -14.41 92.21 -0.47
CA ALA A 6 -14.56 90.82 -0.91
C ALA A 6 -14.68 89.92 0.33
N ALA A 7 -15.83 89.29 0.45
CA ALA A 7 -16.14 88.37 1.48
C ALA A 7 -15.40 87.01 1.29
N LEU A 8 -14.71 86.55 2.31
CA LEU A 8 -14.12 85.23 2.38
C LEU A 8 -15.14 84.25 2.89
N SER A 9 -15.63 83.42 2.00
CA SER A 9 -16.48 82.27 2.33
C SER A 9 -15.59 81.12 2.81
N THR A 10 -15.66 80.78 4.07
CA THR A 10 -15.06 79.64 4.69
C THR A 10 -15.81 78.37 4.29
N LEU A 11 -15.22 77.58 3.42
CA LEU A 11 -15.73 76.21 3.06
C LEU A 11 -15.14 75.25 4.04
N ALA A 12 -15.94 74.75 4.97
CA ALA A 12 -15.58 73.64 5.83
C ALA A 12 -15.66 72.30 5.04
N ILE A 13 -14.52 71.74 4.71
CA ILE A 13 -14.45 70.40 4.14
C ILE A 13 -14.47 69.41 5.31
N ALA A 14 -15.61 68.76 5.48
CA ALA A 14 -15.74 67.59 6.35
C ALA A 14 -15.05 66.41 5.72
N GLY A 15 -13.85 66.12 6.19
CA GLY A 15 -13.10 64.89 5.82
C GLY A 15 -13.73 63.67 6.46
N ALA A 16 -14.57 62.97 5.72
CA ALA A 16 -15.04 61.63 6.12
C ALA A 16 -13.89 60.65 6.03
N CYS A 17 -13.28 60.33 7.16
CA CYS A 17 -12.36 59.19 7.28
C CYS A 17 -13.14 57.88 7.07
N LEU A 18 -13.15 57.38 5.82
CA LEU A 18 -13.61 56.07 5.52
C LEU A 18 -12.52 55.05 5.97
N ALA A 19 -12.57 54.68 7.25
CA ALA A 19 -11.77 53.59 7.78
C ALA A 19 -12.27 52.28 7.13
N ALA A 20 -11.65 51.91 6.00
CA ALA A 20 -11.83 50.58 5.43
C ALA A 20 -11.27 49.59 6.45
N PHE A 21 -12.15 48.96 7.23
CA PHE A 21 -11.85 47.74 7.94
C PHE A 21 -11.53 46.69 6.88
N LEU A 22 -10.27 46.59 6.49
CA LEU A 22 -9.71 45.38 5.89
C LEU A 22 -9.76 44.33 7.00
N CYS A 23 -10.92 43.66 7.13
CA CYS A 23 -10.98 42.36 7.76
C CYS A 23 -10.06 41.44 6.95
N GLY A 24 -8.80 41.44 7.32
CA GLY A 24 -7.85 40.46 6.89
C GLY A 24 -8.34 39.13 7.43
N CYS A 25 -9.18 38.43 6.68
CA CYS A 25 -9.31 37.01 6.83
C CYS A 25 -7.95 36.42 6.46
N SER A 26 -7.02 36.36 7.43
CA SER A 26 -5.94 35.38 7.36
C SER A 26 -6.63 34.04 7.21
N PRO A 27 -6.32 33.25 6.19
CA PRO A 27 -6.86 31.91 6.13
C PRO A 27 -6.41 31.24 7.43
N LYS A 28 -7.36 30.96 8.32
CA LYS A 28 -7.12 30.07 9.44
C LYS A 28 -6.56 28.81 8.80
N ASN A 29 -5.29 28.53 9.02
CA ASN A 29 -4.68 27.27 8.63
C ASN A 29 -5.34 26.23 9.54
N GLU A 30 -6.57 25.85 9.19
CA GLU A 30 -7.29 24.80 9.92
C GLU A 30 -6.49 23.54 9.77
N THR A 31 -6.09 22.97 10.89
CA THR A 31 -5.36 21.70 10.91
C THR A 31 -6.20 20.63 10.26
N ILE A 32 -5.72 20.05 9.17
CA ILE A 32 -6.41 18.96 8.49
C ILE A 32 -6.57 17.78 9.45
N VAL A 33 -7.77 17.25 9.55
CA VAL A 33 -8.10 16.08 10.37
C VAL A 33 -8.33 14.87 9.47
N LEU A 34 -7.49 13.86 9.62
CA LEU A 34 -7.56 12.60 8.87
C LEU A 34 -8.05 11.47 9.79
N GLY A 35 -9.13 10.80 9.41
CA GLY A 35 -9.49 9.49 9.96
C GLY A 35 -8.83 8.39 9.15
N PHE A 36 -7.99 7.56 9.75
CA PHE A 36 -7.39 6.41 9.07
C PHE A 36 -7.75 5.10 9.78
N SER A 37 -8.31 4.14 9.02
CA SER A 37 -8.57 2.79 9.53
C SER A 37 -7.66 1.78 8.86
N GLN A 38 -6.82 1.14 9.67
CA GLN A 38 -5.92 0.08 9.26
C GLN A 38 -6.64 -1.26 9.26
N ALA A 39 -6.24 -2.14 8.36
CA ALA A 39 -6.75 -3.49 8.27
C ALA A 39 -5.65 -4.54 8.39
N GLY A 40 -6.03 -5.71 8.85
CA GLY A 40 -5.20 -6.89 8.84
C GLY A 40 -4.53 -7.21 10.16
N VAL A 41 -3.98 -8.41 10.21
CA VAL A 41 -3.21 -8.91 11.33
C VAL A 41 -1.83 -8.27 11.32
N GLU A 42 -1.28 -7.99 12.49
CA GLU A 42 0.07 -7.50 12.67
C GLU A 42 1.11 -8.40 11.98
N GLY A 43 2.07 -7.76 11.35
CA GLY A 43 3.22 -8.37 10.68
C GLY A 43 4.22 -7.27 10.36
N THR A 44 5.45 -7.63 10.02
CA THR A 44 6.54 -6.66 9.78
C THR A 44 6.14 -5.57 8.79
N TRP A 45 5.56 -5.96 7.66
CA TRP A 45 5.08 -5.04 6.63
C TRP A 45 3.97 -4.11 7.14
N ARG A 46 2.97 -4.67 7.85
CA ARG A 46 1.79 -3.93 8.35
C ARG A 46 2.18 -2.91 9.42
N THR A 47 3.06 -3.31 10.34
CA THR A 47 3.61 -2.42 11.37
C THR A 47 4.34 -1.24 10.73
N ALA A 48 5.19 -1.49 9.73
CA ALA A 48 5.91 -0.43 9.02
C ALA A 48 4.95 0.52 8.28
N ASN A 49 3.88 0.00 7.66
CA ASN A 49 2.85 0.81 7.00
C ASN A 49 2.14 1.73 8.00
N SER A 50 1.69 1.20 9.13
CA SER A 50 1.03 1.96 10.20
C SER A 50 1.94 3.07 10.74
N GLU A 51 3.20 2.75 11.04
CA GLU A 51 4.18 3.73 11.55
C GLU A 51 4.55 4.79 10.51
N SER A 52 4.63 4.41 9.23
CA SER A 52 4.83 5.36 8.14
C SER A 52 3.71 6.39 8.08
N ILE A 53 2.46 5.95 8.18
CA ILE A 53 1.28 6.83 8.14
C ILE A 53 1.25 7.75 9.36
N LYS A 54 1.44 7.22 10.58
CA LYS A 54 1.46 8.01 11.81
C LYS A 54 2.55 9.07 11.80
N THR A 55 3.76 8.67 11.44
CA THR A 55 4.92 9.56 11.37
C THR A 55 4.73 10.66 10.30
N ALA A 56 4.21 10.29 9.13
CA ALA A 56 3.97 11.24 8.05
C ALA A 56 2.87 12.25 8.41
N ALA A 57 1.79 11.83 9.07
CA ALA A 57 0.75 12.72 9.56
C ALA A 57 1.32 13.74 10.54
N GLN A 58 2.09 13.28 11.54
CA GLN A 58 2.75 14.17 12.51
C GLN A 58 3.66 15.19 11.81
N ARG A 59 4.54 14.74 10.90
CA ARG A 59 5.46 15.62 10.15
C ARG A 59 4.75 16.60 9.23
N SER A 60 3.55 16.25 8.76
CA SER A 60 2.74 17.10 7.88
C SER A 60 1.83 18.06 8.62
N GLY A 61 1.78 18.05 9.95
CA GLY A 61 0.86 18.83 10.76
C GLY A 61 -0.60 18.40 10.58
N ILE A 62 -0.85 17.13 10.20
CA ILE A 62 -2.18 16.56 10.04
C ILE A 62 -2.56 15.86 11.35
N GLN A 63 -3.73 16.23 11.90
CA GLN A 63 -4.29 15.54 13.06
C GLN A 63 -4.85 14.19 12.62
N LEU A 64 -4.27 13.11 13.14
CA LEU A 64 -4.64 11.75 12.77
C LEU A 64 -5.49 11.08 13.84
N HIS A 65 -6.68 10.62 13.45
CA HIS A 65 -7.47 9.62 14.19
C HIS A 65 -7.18 8.25 13.59
N PHE A 66 -6.32 7.48 14.25
CA PHE A 66 -5.95 6.15 13.80
C PHE A 66 -6.81 5.09 14.50
N ALA A 67 -7.39 4.17 13.73
CA ALA A 67 -8.10 3.01 14.23
C ALA A 67 -7.50 1.75 13.61
N ASP A 68 -7.14 0.79 14.44
CA ASP A 68 -6.81 -0.55 14.00
C ASP A 68 -8.05 -1.42 14.16
N ALA A 69 -8.57 -1.90 13.04
CA ALA A 69 -9.77 -2.73 13.01
C ALA A 69 -9.44 -4.23 13.03
N GLY A 70 -8.16 -4.60 13.19
CA GLY A 70 -7.75 -6.00 13.12
C GLY A 70 -8.21 -6.66 11.82
N ALA A 71 -8.80 -7.84 11.91
CA ALA A 71 -9.32 -8.58 10.75
C ALA A 71 -10.84 -8.39 10.52
N GLY A 72 -11.51 -7.59 11.36
CA GLY A 72 -12.97 -7.47 11.38
C GLY A 72 -13.50 -6.33 10.49
N GLN A 73 -14.37 -6.65 9.51
CA GLN A 73 -15.03 -5.63 8.68
C GLN A 73 -16.00 -4.76 9.50
N GLU A 74 -16.73 -5.36 10.44
CA GLU A 74 -17.67 -4.64 11.30
C GLU A 74 -16.95 -3.60 12.15
N ASP A 75 -15.79 -3.93 12.74
CA ASP A 75 -14.99 -3.00 13.52
C ASP A 75 -14.48 -1.85 12.64
N GLN A 76 -14.12 -2.15 11.38
CA GLN A 76 -13.70 -1.14 10.44
C GLN A 76 -14.86 -0.20 10.05
N ILE A 77 -16.08 -0.73 9.84
CA ILE A 77 -17.27 0.07 9.59
C ILE A 77 -17.59 0.97 10.79
N VAL A 78 -17.46 0.45 12.01
CA VAL A 78 -17.63 1.25 13.25
C VAL A 78 -16.60 2.39 13.31
N ALA A 79 -15.35 2.12 12.97
CA ALA A 79 -14.31 3.14 12.92
C ALA A 79 -14.64 4.24 11.89
N LEU A 80 -15.06 3.87 10.67
CA LEU A 80 -15.44 4.84 9.64
C LEU A 80 -16.62 5.70 10.09
N ARG A 81 -17.65 5.12 10.71
CA ARG A 81 -18.79 5.87 11.26
C ARG A 81 -18.36 6.82 12.39
N SER A 82 -17.40 6.42 13.23
CA SER A 82 -16.82 7.29 14.24
C SER A 82 -16.11 8.51 13.61
N PHE A 83 -15.40 8.32 12.50
CA PHE A 83 -14.76 9.42 11.76
C PHE A 83 -15.81 10.36 11.14
N ILE A 84 -16.89 9.80 10.58
CA ILE A 84 -18.02 10.61 10.07
C ILE A 84 -18.65 11.44 11.18
N ALA A 85 -18.91 10.85 12.35
CA ALA A 85 -19.47 11.56 13.50
C ALA A 85 -18.56 12.67 14.02
N LYS A 86 -17.24 12.48 13.97
CA LYS A 86 -16.21 13.48 14.33
C LYS A 86 -16.02 14.56 13.26
N ARG A 87 -16.66 14.43 12.09
CA ARG A 87 -16.52 15.34 10.95
C ARG A 87 -15.06 15.57 10.54
N VAL A 88 -14.31 14.49 10.39
CA VAL A 88 -12.94 14.57 9.84
C VAL A 88 -12.98 15.14 8.42
N ASP A 89 -11.89 15.76 7.97
CA ASP A 89 -11.81 16.36 6.63
C ASP A 89 -11.66 15.30 5.54
N VAL A 90 -10.98 14.19 5.84
CA VAL A 90 -10.78 13.06 4.94
C VAL A 90 -10.83 11.76 5.73
N ILE A 91 -11.46 10.75 5.15
CA ILE A 91 -11.34 9.37 5.62
C ILE A 91 -10.41 8.63 4.67
N ALA A 92 -9.39 7.95 5.21
CA ALA A 92 -8.61 6.98 4.45
C ALA A 92 -8.67 5.62 5.14
N PHE A 93 -8.67 4.52 4.37
CA PHE A 93 -8.64 3.20 4.98
C PHE A 93 -8.12 2.13 4.04
N THR A 94 -7.55 1.06 4.62
CA THR A 94 -7.21 -0.18 3.93
C THR A 94 -8.35 -1.17 4.14
N PRO A 95 -9.15 -1.51 3.11
CA PRO A 95 -10.29 -2.40 3.29
C PRO A 95 -9.87 -3.82 3.71
N VAL A 96 -10.53 -4.40 4.72
CA VAL A 96 -10.30 -5.81 5.12
C VAL A 96 -10.93 -6.81 4.15
N SER A 97 -11.97 -6.39 3.42
CA SER A 97 -12.69 -7.16 2.40
C SER A 97 -12.98 -6.29 1.18
N GLU A 98 -13.38 -6.91 0.09
CA GLU A 98 -13.68 -6.20 -1.16
C GLU A 98 -15.12 -5.67 -1.20
N THR A 99 -16.04 -6.28 -0.50
CA THR A 99 -17.48 -5.99 -0.58
C THR A 99 -18.05 -5.50 0.76
N GLY A 100 -19.30 -5.00 0.73
CA GLY A 100 -20.02 -4.60 1.94
C GLY A 100 -19.79 -3.14 2.39
N TRP A 101 -19.17 -2.32 1.55
CA TRP A 101 -18.80 -0.93 1.90
C TRP A 101 -19.83 0.12 1.46
N ASP A 102 -20.75 -0.21 0.57
CA ASP A 102 -21.69 0.75 -0.06
C ASP A 102 -22.42 1.63 0.96
N ALA A 103 -22.90 1.05 2.06
CA ALA A 103 -23.66 1.78 3.07
C ALA A 103 -22.84 2.88 3.74
N VAL A 104 -21.71 2.51 4.34
CA VAL A 104 -20.85 3.45 5.09
C VAL A 104 -20.19 4.48 4.17
N LEU A 105 -19.85 4.10 2.93
CA LEU A 105 -19.29 5.05 1.95
C LEU A 105 -20.36 6.06 1.48
N ARG A 106 -21.62 5.66 1.35
CA ARG A 106 -22.74 6.59 1.11
C ARG A 106 -22.98 7.52 2.30
N GLU A 107 -22.82 7.02 3.54
CA GLU A 107 -22.87 7.86 4.76
C GLU A 107 -21.77 8.92 4.72
N ALA A 108 -20.52 8.57 4.39
CA ALA A 108 -19.42 9.51 4.25
C ALA A 108 -19.68 10.55 3.15
N LYS A 109 -20.14 10.10 1.96
CA LYS A 109 -20.49 10.98 0.84
C LYS A 109 -21.60 11.96 1.22
N LYS A 110 -22.66 11.50 1.92
CA LYS A 110 -23.75 12.35 2.40
C LYS A 110 -23.26 13.39 3.42
N ALA A 111 -22.26 13.04 4.22
CA ALA A 111 -21.62 13.96 5.17
C ALA A 111 -20.64 14.94 4.49
N GLY A 112 -20.41 14.81 3.18
CA GLY A 112 -19.45 15.62 2.43
C GLY A 112 -17.98 15.26 2.70
N ILE A 113 -17.71 14.09 3.29
CA ILE A 113 -16.36 13.64 3.65
C ILE A 113 -15.80 12.77 2.54
N PRO A 114 -14.74 13.21 1.83
CA PRO A 114 -14.09 12.42 0.80
C PRO A 114 -13.37 11.21 1.40
N VAL A 115 -13.36 10.12 0.62
CA VAL A 115 -12.75 8.85 1.02
C VAL A 115 -11.57 8.51 0.10
N VAL A 116 -10.46 8.11 0.68
CA VAL A 116 -9.26 7.60 0.00
C VAL A 116 -9.07 6.14 0.40
N LEU A 117 -8.97 5.26 -0.58
CA LEU A 117 -8.61 3.87 -0.33
C LEU A 117 -7.09 3.73 -0.33
N THR A 118 -6.58 2.86 0.53
CA THR A 118 -5.17 2.50 0.53
C THR A 118 -4.98 1.00 0.32
N GLU A 119 -3.89 0.63 -0.36
CA GLU A 119 -3.47 -0.75 -0.62
C GLU A 119 -4.46 -1.55 -1.49
N ARG A 120 -5.72 -1.65 -1.08
CA ARG A 120 -6.75 -2.49 -1.72
C ARG A 120 -7.92 -1.66 -2.21
N THR A 121 -8.60 -2.14 -3.23
CA THR A 121 -9.84 -1.55 -3.74
C THR A 121 -11.08 -2.18 -3.10
N VAL A 122 -12.23 -1.57 -3.35
CA VAL A 122 -13.55 -2.08 -2.96
C VAL A 122 -14.42 -2.30 -4.20
N GLN A 123 -15.29 -3.29 -4.13
CA GLN A 123 -16.33 -3.53 -5.13
C GLN A 123 -17.60 -2.77 -4.70
N VAL A 124 -17.86 -1.64 -5.34
CA VAL A 124 -19.03 -0.80 -5.09
C VAL A 124 -19.75 -0.49 -6.40
N GLY A 125 -21.07 -0.36 -6.35
CA GLY A 125 -21.87 -0.05 -7.51
C GLY A 125 -21.67 1.38 -8.04
N ASP A 126 -21.25 2.31 -7.20
CA ASP A 126 -20.99 3.71 -7.53
C ASP A 126 -19.53 4.07 -7.22
N ARG A 127 -18.72 4.19 -8.28
CA ARG A 127 -17.30 4.53 -8.16
C ARG A 127 -17.03 5.92 -7.58
N SER A 128 -18.02 6.80 -7.51
CA SER A 128 -17.92 8.12 -6.89
C SER A 128 -17.99 8.09 -5.36
N LEU A 129 -18.11 6.92 -4.75
CA LEU A 129 -18.12 6.73 -3.29
C LEU A 129 -16.71 6.88 -2.67
N TYR A 130 -15.67 6.86 -3.48
CA TYR A 130 -14.32 7.20 -3.05
C TYR A 130 -13.61 8.06 -4.11
N THR A 131 -12.69 8.90 -3.66
CA THR A 131 -12.01 9.89 -4.50
C THR A 131 -10.88 9.26 -5.32
N THR A 132 -10.04 8.49 -4.65
CA THR A 132 -8.88 7.81 -5.26
C THR A 132 -8.48 6.61 -4.43
N MET A 133 -7.71 5.72 -5.03
CA MET A 133 -7.04 4.59 -4.39
C MET A 133 -5.53 4.76 -4.55
N LEU A 134 -4.79 4.72 -3.43
CA LEU A 134 -3.33 4.73 -3.39
C LEU A 134 -2.83 3.34 -3.01
N GLY A 135 -2.11 2.67 -3.88
CA GLY A 135 -1.60 1.32 -3.58
C GLY A 135 -0.77 0.72 -4.69
N SER A 136 -0.30 -0.49 -4.44
CA SER A 136 0.51 -1.29 -5.35
C SER A 136 -0.28 -1.83 -6.54
N ASP A 137 0.42 -2.19 -7.61
CA ASP A 137 -0.12 -3.02 -8.66
C ASP A 137 0.27 -4.49 -8.44
N PHE A 138 -0.60 -5.23 -7.77
CA PHE A 138 -0.33 -6.62 -7.39
C PHE A 138 -0.16 -7.54 -8.60
N VAL A 139 -0.86 -7.26 -9.70
CA VAL A 139 -0.67 -8.02 -10.95
C VAL A 139 0.71 -7.75 -11.52
N GLU A 140 1.15 -6.49 -11.52
CA GLU A 140 2.48 -6.14 -12.00
C GLU A 140 3.59 -6.69 -11.08
N GLN A 141 3.36 -6.79 -9.76
CA GLN A 141 4.28 -7.48 -8.85
C GLN A 141 4.48 -8.95 -9.26
N GLY A 142 3.38 -9.67 -9.55
CA GLY A 142 3.44 -11.05 -10.05
C GLY A 142 4.16 -11.15 -11.39
N ARG A 143 3.87 -10.26 -12.36
CA ARG A 143 4.58 -10.21 -13.65
C ARG A 143 6.07 -9.96 -13.47
N ASN A 144 6.45 -9.06 -12.58
CA ASN A 144 7.85 -8.75 -12.32
C ASN A 144 8.60 -9.94 -11.71
N ALA A 145 7.97 -10.70 -10.81
CA ALA A 145 8.50 -11.94 -10.26
C ALA A 145 8.76 -12.99 -11.37
N ALA A 146 7.80 -13.17 -12.28
CA ALA A 146 7.90 -14.10 -13.38
C ALA A 146 8.93 -13.66 -14.44
N ARG A 147 8.95 -12.37 -14.82
CA ARG A 147 9.95 -11.83 -15.76
C ARG A 147 11.37 -12.07 -15.25
N TRP A 148 11.60 -11.78 -13.96
CA TRP A 148 12.89 -12.06 -13.35
C TRP A 148 13.27 -13.53 -13.46
N LEU A 149 12.33 -14.46 -13.24
CA LEU A 149 12.59 -15.88 -13.39
C LEU A 149 12.97 -16.23 -14.82
N LEU A 150 12.23 -15.78 -15.83
CA LEU A 150 12.54 -16.02 -17.25
C LEU A 150 13.93 -15.52 -17.60
N GLU A 151 14.26 -14.28 -17.24
CA GLU A 151 15.54 -13.65 -17.55
C GLU A 151 16.73 -14.36 -16.91
N ASN A 152 16.56 -14.92 -15.70
CA ASN A 152 17.63 -15.56 -14.94
C ASN A 152 17.73 -17.08 -15.18
N THR A 153 16.90 -17.62 -16.07
CA THR A 153 16.91 -19.05 -16.45
C THR A 153 17.11 -19.27 -17.95
N LEU A 154 17.36 -18.21 -18.71
CA LEU A 154 17.65 -18.29 -20.14
C LEU A 154 18.74 -19.31 -20.45
N GLY A 155 18.48 -20.20 -21.43
CA GLY A 155 19.43 -21.21 -21.86
C GLY A 155 19.47 -22.47 -20.98
N ARG A 156 18.68 -22.60 -19.94
CA ARG A 156 18.51 -23.88 -19.21
C ARG A 156 17.69 -24.86 -20.05
N SER A 157 18.14 -26.11 -20.11
CA SER A 157 17.41 -27.20 -20.79
C SER A 157 16.54 -27.96 -19.80
N GLY A 158 15.41 -28.47 -20.29
CA GLY A 158 14.50 -29.33 -19.54
C GLY A 158 13.41 -28.54 -18.79
N GLN A 159 12.45 -29.28 -18.26
CA GLN A 159 11.29 -28.76 -17.57
C GLN A 159 11.66 -28.24 -16.17
N THR A 160 11.16 -27.08 -15.82
CA THR A 160 11.33 -26.44 -14.52
C THR A 160 10.01 -26.43 -13.75
N ASN A 161 9.92 -27.30 -12.73
CA ASN A 161 8.74 -27.37 -11.88
C ASN A 161 8.75 -26.26 -10.83
N ILE A 162 7.67 -25.51 -10.81
CA ILE A 162 7.41 -24.42 -9.87
C ILE A 162 6.35 -24.88 -8.87
N VAL A 163 6.54 -24.57 -7.60
CA VAL A 163 5.46 -24.58 -6.60
C VAL A 163 5.16 -23.18 -6.14
N GLU A 164 3.89 -22.91 -5.87
CA GLU A 164 3.39 -21.60 -5.51
C GLU A 164 2.86 -21.57 -4.08
N LEU A 165 3.37 -20.66 -3.26
CA LEU A 165 2.87 -20.39 -1.91
C LEU A 165 1.90 -19.22 -1.97
N LEU A 166 0.62 -19.55 -1.93
CA LEU A 166 -0.47 -18.58 -2.01
C LEU A 166 -0.64 -17.84 -0.67
N GLY A 167 -1.07 -16.60 -0.74
CA GLY A 167 -1.55 -15.88 0.43
C GLY A 167 -2.83 -16.46 1.00
N THR A 168 -3.65 -15.60 1.64
CA THR A 168 -4.96 -16.00 2.13
C THR A 168 -5.87 -16.34 0.96
N GLU A 169 -6.51 -17.49 1.03
CA GLU A 169 -7.43 -17.95 0.00
C GLU A 169 -8.58 -16.95 -0.20
N GLY A 170 -8.93 -16.68 -1.47
CA GLY A 170 -9.96 -15.73 -1.84
C GLY A 170 -9.59 -14.25 -1.70
N SER A 171 -8.39 -13.91 -1.21
CA SER A 171 -7.97 -12.52 -1.18
C SER A 171 -7.53 -12.02 -2.56
N LEU A 172 -7.95 -10.80 -2.93
CA LEU A 172 -7.56 -10.16 -4.19
C LEU A 172 -6.03 -10.06 -4.33
N LEU A 173 -5.34 -9.75 -3.24
CA LEU A 173 -3.89 -9.68 -3.19
C LEU A 173 -3.23 -10.97 -3.68
N SER A 174 -3.69 -12.13 -3.17
CA SER A 174 -3.19 -13.44 -3.57
C SER A 174 -3.56 -13.75 -5.03
N THR A 175 -4.82 -13.51 -5.39
CA THR A 175 -5.32 -13.76 -6.75
C THR A 175 -4.58 -12.93 -7.79
N ASP A 176 -4.35 -11.63 -7.53
CA ASP A 176 -3.70 -10.73 -8.47
C ASP A 176 -2.20 -11.03 -8.63
N ARG A 177 -1.48 -11.33 -7.52
CA ARG A 177 -0.07 -11.77 -7.60
C ARG A 177 0.08 -13.06 -8.38
N GLY A 178 -0.78 -14.06 -8.11
CA GLY A 178 -0.81 -15.32 -8.88
C GLY A 178 -1.12 -15.07 -10.34
N ARG A 179 -2.19 -14.33 -10.65
CA ARG A 179 -2.58 -14.00 -12.02
C ARG A 179 -1.42 -13.36 -12.80
N GLY A 180 -0.76 -12.35 -12.23
CA GLY A 180 0.35 -11.67 -12.90
C GLY A 180 1.53 -12.60 -13.15
N PHE A 181 1.83 -13.51 -12.22
CA PHE A 181 2.88 -14.52 -12.39
C PHE A 181 2.55 -15.51 -13.50
N HIS A 182 1.33 -16.05 -13.49
CA HIS A 182 0.83 -16.98 -14.51
C HIS A 182 0.78 -16.37 -15.91
N GLU A 183 0.30 -15.11 -16.06
CA GLU A 183 0.26 -14.42 -17.36
C GLU A 183 1.61 -14.39 -18.07
N VAL A 184 2.72 -14.44 -17.34
CA VAL A 184 4.06 -14.42 -17.91
C VAL A 184 4.66 -15.83 -18.01
N ILE A 185 4.55 -16.65 -16.95
CA ILE A 185 5.16 -17.98 -16.91
C ILE A 185 4.53 -18.94 -17.91
N ASP A 186 3.22 -18.89 -18.11
CA ASP A 186 2.49 -19.78 -19.00
C ASP A 186 2.83 -19.54 -20.49
N THR A 187 3.58 -18.48 -20.81
CA THR A 187 4.09 -18.23 -22.17
C THR A 187 5.29 -19.09 -22.55
N ASP A 188 5.98 -19.68 -21.57
CA ASP A 188 7.14 -20.54 -21.80
C ASP A 188 6.87 -21.98 -21.30
N PRO A 189 6.76 -22.99 -22.24
CA PRO A 189 6.43 -24.37 -21.89
C PRO A 189 7.51 -25.10 -21.07
N HIS A 190 8.69 -24.50 -20.90
CA HIS A 190 9.72 -25.06 -20.01
C HIS A 190 9.36 -24.91 -18.53
N PHE A 191 8.42 -24.04 -18.19
CA PHE A 191 7.96 -23.85 -16.83
C PHE A 191 6.61 -24.49 -16.59
N GLN A 192 6.45 -25.14 -15.46
CA GLN A 192 5.19 -25.74 -15.06
C GLN A 192 4.94 -25.47 -13.57
N ILE A 193 3.83 -24.82 -13.26
CA ILE A 193 3.34 -24.74 -11.89
C ILE A 193 2.68 -26.07 -11.57
N VAL A 194 3.40 -26.92 -10.83
CA VAL A 194 2.94 -28.30 -10.55
C VAL A 194 1.99 -28.36 -9.38
N ARG A 195 2.08 -27.39 -8.45
CA ARG A 195 1.19 -27.32 -7.29
C ARG A 195 1.21 -25.96 -6.63
N ALA A 196 0.07 -25.57 -6.06
CA ALA A 196 -0.08 -24.38 -5.22
C ALA A 196 -0.63 -24.77 -3.84
N GLN A 197 -0.22 -24.05 -2.79
CA GLN A 197 -0.64 -24.28 -1.41
C GLN A 197 -0.75 -22.96 -0.64
N ALA A 198 -1.87 -22.73 0.06
CA ALA A 198 -2.04 -21.56 0.88
C ALA A 198 -1.14 -21.58 2.12
N GLY A 199 -0.44 -20.46 2.38
CA GLY A 199 0.37 -20.19 3.56
C GLY A 199 -0.10 -18.94 4.33
N ASN A 200 -1.20 -18.32 3.90
CA ASN A 200 -1.92 -17.24 4.60
C ASN A 200 -1.06 -16.03 4.96
N PHE A 201 -0.06 -15.71 4.14
CA PHE A 201 0.89 -14.60 4.33
C PHE A 201 1.72 -14.67 5.62
N THR A 202 1.80 -15.83 6.28
CA THR A 202 2.54 -15.98 7.54
C THR A 202 3.76 -16.87 7.38
N HIS A 203 4.80 -16.63 8.18
CA HIS A 203 6.00 -17.48 8.22
C HIS A 203 5.64 -18.94 8.56
N ALA A 204 4.83 -19.17 9.60
CA ALA A 204 4.41 -20.51 10.00
C ALA A 204 3.61 -21.22 8.90
N GLY A 205 2.71 -20.48 8.23
CA GLY A 205 1.93 -20.97 7.11
C GLY A 205 2.80 -21.34 5.90
N GLY A 206 3.74 -20.48 5.55
CA GLY A 206 4.72 -20.76 4.47
C GLY A 206 5.55 -22.01 4.76
N ARG A 207 6.02 -22.18 6.01
CA ARG A 207 6.74 -23.37 6.44
C ARG A 207 5.88 -24.63 6.33
N ALA A 208 4.64 -24.58 6.81
CA ALA A 208 3.71 -25.73 6.74
C ALA A 208 3.36 -26.09 5.29
N ALA A 209 3.04 -25.09 4.47
CA ALA A 209 2.74 -25.27 3.05
C ALA A 209 3.93 -25.87 2.29
N MET A 210 5.15 -25.38 2.52
CA MET A 210 6.35 -25.92 1.87
C MET A 210 6.62 -27.37 2.27
N LYS A 211 6.40 -27.75 3.53
CA LYS A 211 6.50 -29.16 3.96
C LYS A 211 5.51 -30.05 3.22
N ALA A 212 4.26 -29.61 3.07
CA ALA A 212 3.26 -30.36 2.31
C ALA A 212 3.63 -30.50 0.83
N LEU A 213 4.15 -29.43 0.21
CA LEU A 213 4.62 -29.44 -1.17
C LEU A 213 5.82 -30.38 -1.37
N LEU A 214 6.78 -30.40 -0.43
CA LEU A 214 7.91 -31.33 -0.46
C LEU A 214 7.46 -32.78 -0.32
N ALA A 215 6.46 -33.04 0.52
CA ALA A 215 5.92 -34.39 0.67
C ALA A 215 5.19 -34.88 -0.60
N ALA A 216 4.55 -33.98 -1.34
CA ALA A 216 3.80 -34.32 -2.55
C ALA A 216 4.71 -34.43 -3.80
N GLU A 217 5.63 -33.46 -4.00
CA GLU A 217 6.40 -33.31 -5.25
C GLU A 217 7.88 -33.73 -5.09
N GLY A 218 8.35 -33.92 -3.87
CA GLY A 218 9.70 -34.37 -3.57
C GLY A 218 10.80 -33.47 -4.13
N LYS A 219 11.87 -34.09 -4.66
CA LYS A 219 13.04 -33.39 -5.23
C LYS A 219 12.79 -32.81 -6.63
N GLY A 220 11.58 -32.96 -7.17
CA GLY A 220 11.20 -32.40 -8.47
C GLY A 220 11.08 -30.88 -8.51
N ILE A 221 10.85 -30.28 -7.35
CA ILE A 221 10.71 -28.81 -7.20
C ILE A 221 12.02 -28.11 -7.56
N LYS A 222 11.96 -27.11 -8.45
CA LYS A 222 13.11 -26.28 -8.85
C LYS A 222 12.94 -24.82 -8.45
N VAL A 223 11.69 -24.34 -8.38
CA VAL A 223 11.36 -22.97 -8.05
C VAL A 223 10.24 -22.95 -7.01
N VAL A 224 10.36 -22.05 -6.06
CA VAL A 224 9.29 -21.65 -5.15
C VAL A 224 8.94 -20.18 -5.45
N TYR A 225 7.71 -19.92 -5.86
CA TYR A 225 7.16 -18.57 -5.88
C TYR A 225 6.28 -18.36 -4.66
N ALA A 226 6.67 -17.49 -3.77
CA ALA A 226 5.91 -17.14 -2.58
C ALA A 226 5.27 -15.75 -2.73
N HIS A 227 3.98 -15.65 -2.46
CA HIS A 227 3.25 -14.39 -2.60
C HIS A 227 3.69 -13.31 -1.59
N ASN A 228 4.47 -13.68 -0.56
CA ASN A 228 5.15 -12.70 0.28
C ASN A 228 6.43 -13.26 0.91
N ASP A 229 7.24 -12.35 1.47
CA ASP A 229 8.53 -12.66 2.07
C ASP A 229 8.41 -13.52 3.34
N GLU A 230 7.41 -13.30 4.18
CA GLU A 230 7.20 -14.11 5.39
C GLU A 230 7.01 -15.60 5.03
N MET A 231 6.20 -15.90 4.01
CA MET A 231 6.05 -17.30 3.55
C MET A 231 7.33 -17.82 2.92
N ALA A 232 8.08 -16.99 2.18
CA ALA A 232 9.36 -17.39 1.60
C ALA A 232 10.38 -17.75 2.69
N LEU A 233 10.46 -16.96 3.77
CA LEU A 233 11.31 -17.27 4.92
C LEU A 233 10.88 -18.56 5.62
N GLY A 234 9.58 -18.81 5.75
CA GLY A 234 9.05 -20.07 6.24
C GLY A 234 9.40 -21.26 5.34
N ALA A 235 9.33 -21.07 4.00
CA ALA A 235 9.73 -22.08 3.03
C ALA A 235 11.23 -22.38 3.10
N ILE A 236 12.07 -21.38 3.25
CA ILE A 236 13.52 -21.54 3.47
C ILE A 236 13.78 -22.43 4.67
N GLN A 237 13.12 -22.19 5.79
CA GLN A 237 13.24 -23.04 6.98
C GLN A 237 12.82 -24.48 6.72
N ALA A 238 11.70 -24.71 6.02
CA ALA A 238 11.24 -26.05 5.70
C ALA A 238 12.20 -26.81 4.77
N LEU A 239 12.81 -26.13 3.80
CA LEU A 239 13.81 -26.67 2.91
C LEU A 239 15.09 -27.08 3.66
N GLU A 240 15.58 -26.24 4.58
CA GLU A 240 16.74 -26.55 5.41
C GLU A 240 16.49 -27.75 6.34
N GLU A 241 15.30 -27.85 6.94
CA GLU A 241 14.87 -29.00 7.72
C GLU A 241 14.84 -30.30 6.88
N ALA A 242 14.53 -30.19 5.57
CA ALA A 242 14.59 -31.28 4.62
C ALA A 242 16.00 -31.53 4.06
N ARG A 243 17.04 -30.82 4.55
CA ARG A 243 18.44 -30.90 4.10
C ARG A 243 18.64 -30.52 2.64
N LEU A 244 17.78 -29.65 2.11
CA LEU A 244 17.92 -28.99 0.81
C LEU A 244 18.59 -27.64 1.01
N ARG A 245 19.22 -27.12 -0.05
CA ARG A 245 19.92 -25.82 0.01
C ARG A 245 19.09 -24.76 -0.71
N PRO A 246 18.32 -23.95 0.04
CA PRO A 246 17.58 -22.81 -0.56
C PRO A 246 18.54 -21.89 -1.33
N GLY A 247 18.11 -21.35 -2.44
CA GLY A 247 18.91 -20.47 -3.30
C GLY A 247 19.99 -21.17 -4.13
N LYS A 248 20.27 -22.46 -3.87
CA LYS A 248 21.23 -23.29 -4.65
C LYS A 248 20.53 -24.45 -5.37
N ASP A 249 19.83 -25.29 -4.63
CA ASP A 249 19.11 -26.43 -5.18
C ASP A 249 17.72 -26.00 -5.71
N ILE A 250 17.14 -24.98 -5.08
CA ILE A 250 15.80 -24.46 -5.37
C ILE A 250 15.89 -22.93 -5.40
N THR A 251 15.47 -22.32 -6.51
CA THR A 251 15.31 -20.87 -6.66
C THR A 251 14.09 -20.41 -5.86
N ILE A 252 14.22 -19.36 -5.07
CA ILE A 252 13.10 -18.82 -4.28
C ILE A 252 12.87 -17.36 -4.67
N ILE A 253 11.63 -17.07 -5.00
CA ILE A 253 11.13 -15.76 -5.43
C ILE A 253 10.05 -15.34 -4.48
N SER A 254 10.07 -14.06 -4.05
CA SER A 254 9.07 -13.55 -3.12
C SER A 254 8.65 -12.12 -3.45
N VAL A 255 7.73 -11.59 -2.66
CA VAL A 255 7.22 -10.22 -2.76
C VAL A 255 7.19 -9.63 -1.35
N ASP A 256 7.42 -8.38 -1.20
CA ASP A 256 7.28 -7.38 -0.14
C ASP A 256 8.56 -6.55 0.02
N GLY A 257 9.75 -7.13 0.08
CA GLY A 257 11.01 -6.42 0.30
C GLY A 257 11.28 -6.11 1.78
N ILE A 258 10.86 -6.98 2.71
CA ILE A 258 11.15 -6.83 4.13
C ILE A 258 12.63 -7.09 4.42
N ARG A 259 13.12 -6.52 5.53
CA ARG A 259 14.52 -6.67 5.94
C ARG A 259 14.98 -8.13 6.01
N GLY A 260 14.15 -9.03 6.55
CA GLY A 260 14.45 -10.46 6.65
C GLY A 260 14.67 -11.13 5.29
N ALA A 261 13.98 -10.68 4.24
CA ALA A 261 14.20 -11.16 2.87
C ALA A 261 15.58 -10.73 2.36
N PHE A 262 16.00 -9.49 2.61
CA PHE A 262 17.33 -9.01 2.24
C PHE A 262 18.43 -9.76 2.99
N GLU A 263 18.24 -10.05 4.28
CA GLU A 263 19.16 -10.89 5.05
C GLU A 263 19.26 -12.31 4.48
N ALA A 264 18.14 -12.91 4.07
CA ALA A 264 18.11 -14.20 3.40
C ALA A 264 18.79 -14.16 2.02
N MET A 265 18.64 -13.07 1.25
CA MET A 265 19.35 -12.89 -0.02
C MET A 265 20.87 -12.75 0.18
N VAL A 266 21.31 -11.97 1.15
CA VAL A 266 22.74 -11.85 1.49
C VAL A 266 23.31 -13.21 1.93
N ALA A 267 22.54 -14.03 2.64
CA ALA A 267 22.90 -15.40 2.98
C ALA A 267 22.84 -16.39 1.79
N GLY A 268 22.42 -15.93 0.61
CA GLY A 268 22.30 -16.73 -0.60
C GLY A 268 21.14 -17.73 -0.59
N LYS A 269 20.13 -17.52 0.27
CA LYS A 269 18.98 -18.42 0.46
C LYS A 269 17.73 -17.99 -0.32
N LEU A 270 17.58 -16.69 -0.58
CA LEU A 270 16.52 -16.09 -1.39
C LEU A 270 17.13 -15.49 -2.65
N SER A 271 16.47 -15.62 -3.80
CA SER A 271 17.04 -15.21 -5.10
C SER A 271 16.61 -13.80 -5.49
N VAL A 272 15.39 -13.43 -5.19
CA VAL A 272 14.80 -12.11 -5.53
C VAL A 272 13.60 -11.84 -4.64
N THR A 273 13.38 -10.58 -4.32
CA THR A 273 12.10 -10.09 -3.81
C THR A 273 11.61 -8.91 -4.66
N VAL A 274 10.32 -8.91 -5.00
CA VAL A 274 9.65 -7.77 -5.63
C VAL A 274 9.11 -6.88 -4.52
N GLU A 275 9.45 -5.60 -4.55
CA GLU A 275 8.99 -4.69 -3.50
C GLU A 275 7.46 -4.55 -3.50
N SER A 276 6.87 -4.56 -2.30
CA SER A 276 5.55 -4.03 -1.99
C SER A 276 5.76 -2.99 -0.89
N ASN A 277 5.83 -1.72 -1.26
CA ASN A 277 6.35 -0.68 -0.36
C ASN A 277 5.33 -0.26 0.70
N PRO A 278 5.56 -0.52 2.01
CA PRO A 278 4.65 -0.10 3.08
C PRO A 278 4.76 1.38 3.43
N LEU A 279 5.83 2.06 2.98
CA LEU A 279 6.15 3.42 3.43
C LEU A 279 5.37 4.51 2.67
N ILE A 280 4.07 4.29 2.48
CA ILE A 280 3.17 5.18 1.72
C ILE A 280 2.75 6.45 2.47
N GLY A 281 3.09 6.57 3.77
CA GLY A 281 2.63 7.69 4.60
C GLY A 281 2.86 9.06 3.99
N PRO A 282 4.07 9.41 3.52
CA PRO A 282 4.31 10.71 2.90
C PRO A 282 3.46 10.96 1.65
N GLN A 283 3.27 9.95 0.80
CA GLN A 283 2.44 10.05 -0.39
C GLN A 283 0.96 10.19 -0.03
N LEU A 284 0.48 9.42 0.97
CA LEU A 284 -0.89 9.54 1.48
C LEU A 284 -1.16 10.95 2.03
N MET A 285 -0.23 11.54 2.79
CA MET A 285 -0.40 12.92 3.28
C MET A 285 -0.45 13.94 2.15
N GLY A 286 0.29 13.72 1.07
CA GLY A 286 0.17 14.50 -0.17
C GLY A 286 -1.23 14.41 -0.78
N VAL A 287 -1.73 13.18 -0.94
CA VAL A 287 -3.08 12.91 -1.44
C VAL A 287 -4.16 13.56 -0.56
N VAL A 288 -4.03 13.46 0.76
CA VAL A 288 -4.97 14.11 1.71
C VAL A 288 -5.00 15.62 1.51
N LYS A 289 -3.84 16.28 1.39
CA LYS A 289 -3.76 17.72 1.12
C LYS A 289 -4.38 18.10 -0.22
N ASP A 290 -4.17 17.29 -1.25
CA ASP A 290 -4.75 17.52 -2.58
C ASP A 290 -6.28 17.37 -2.56
N VAL A 291 -6.79 16.37 -1.82
CA VAL A 291 -8.23 16.15 -1.63
C VAL A 291 -8.88 17.35 -0.93
N VAL A 292 -8.30 17.82 0.18
CA VAL A 292 -8.79 18.98 0.92
C VAL A 292 -8.73 20.28 0.07
N ALA A 293 -7.71 20.40 -0.77
CA ALA A 293 -7.57 21.51 -1.71
C ALA A 293 -8.45 21.35 -2.98
N HIS A 294 -9.34 20.36 -3.04
CA HIS A 294 -10.20 20.04 -4.19
C HIS A 294 -9.44 19.88 -5.51
N ARG A 295 -8.20 19.42 -5.47
CA ARG A 295 -7.42 19.12 -6.67
C ARG A 295 -7.93 17.83 -7.33
N ARG A 296 -7.92 17.83 -8.66
CA ARG A 296 -8.28 16.61 -9.40
C ARG A 296 -7.18 15.57 -9.23
N LEU A 297 -7.58 14.38 -8.81
CA LEU A 297 -6.71 13.21 -8.68
C LEU A 297 -7.16 12.11 -9.67
N PRO A 298 -6.23 11.33 -10.21
CA PRO A 298 -6.61 10.11 -10.92
C PRO A 298 -7.29 9.14 -9.96
N HIS A 299 -8.18 8.31 -10.48
CA HIS A 299 -8.93 7.37 -9.64
C HIS A 299 -8.04 6.29 -8.98
N ARG A 300 -6.85 6.07 -9.54
CA ARG A 300 -5.81 5.18 -8.97
C ARG A 300 -4.45 5.86 -9.04
N LEU A 301 -3.74 5.81 -7.92
CA LEU A 301 -2.35 6.21 -7.76
C LEU A 301 -1.54 4.96 -7.43
N VAL A 302 -0.63 4.62 -8.32
CA VAL A 302 0.21 3.44 -8.16
C VAL A 302 1.49 3.83 -7.42
N VAL A 303 1.84 3.05 -6.39
CA VAL A 303 3.10 3.19 -5.67
C VAL A 303 4.23 2.68 -6.55
N GLN A 304 5.33 3.43 -6.62
CA GLN A 304 6.52 2.97 -7.34
C GLN A 304 7.23 1.90 -6.52
N GLU A 305 7.51 0.77 -7.15
CA GLU A 305 8.09 -0.42 -6.54
C GLU A 305 9.19 -0.99 -7.43
N PHE A 306 10.14 -1.72 -6.84
CA PHE A 306 11.33 -2.20 -7.52
C PHE A 306 11.48 -3.72 -7.36
N VAL A 307 12.27 -4.30 -8.25
CA VAL A 307 12.71 -5.70 -8.16
C VAL A 307 14.12 -5.71 -7.56
N PHE A 308 14.32 -6.46 -6.49
CA PHE A 308 15.61 -6.57 -5.81
C PHE A 308 16.16 -7.99 -5.96
N PRO A 309 17.05 -8.22 -6.92
CA PRO A 309 17.78 -9.49 -7.00
C PRO A 309 18.83 -9.57 -5.87
N LYS A 310 19.23 -10.78 -5.52
CA LYS A 310 20.19 -11.04 -4.41
C LYS A 310 21.51 -10.27 -4.57
N GLU A 311 21.92 -9.99 -5.80
CA GLU A 311 23.15 -9.26 -6.11
C GLU A 311 23.12 -7.82 -5.57
N SER A 312 21.94 -7.20 -5.50
CA SER A 312 21.75 -5.84 -4.94
C SER A 312 21.49 -5.84 -3.43
N ALA A 313 21.28 -7.02 -2.83
CA ALA A 313 20.78 -7.12 -1.46
C ALA A 313 21.73 -6.50 -0.42
N LEU A 314 23.04 -6.73 -0.57
CA LEU A 314 24.05 -6.22 0.38
C LEU A 314 24.05 -4.67 0.42
N GLU A 315 23.93 -4.03 -0.73
CA GLU A 315 23.88 -2.58 -0.85
C GLU A 315 22.56 -2.01 -0.32
N ALA A 316 21.44 -2.70 -0.62
CA ALA A 316 20.11 -2.23 -0.25
C ALA A 316 19.76 -2.48 1.24
N LEU A 317 20.32 -3.52 1.88
CA LEU A 317 19.98 -3.94 3.24
C LEU A 317 20.06 -2.81 4.29
N PRO A 318 21.08 -1.91 4.31
CA PRO A 318 21.12 -0.82 5.27
C PRO A 318 19.95 0.16 5.19
N THR A 319 19.29 0.25 4.04
CA THR A 319 18.16 1.16 3.81
C THR A 319 16.82 0.55 4.16
N ARG A 320 16.75 -0.78 4.38
CA ARG A 320 15.50 -1.49 4.68
C ARG A 320 15.06 -1.22 6.12
N ARG A 321 13.89 -0.58 6.24
CA ARG A 321 13.32 -0.12 7.52
C ARG A 321 12.17 -0.98 8.03
N TYR A 322 11.83 -2.03 7.30
CA TYR A 322 10.72 -2.93 7.60
C TYR A 322 11.06 -4.37 7.26
#